data_d68f814530089ca08a12432965b33918
#
_entry.id   d68f814530089ca08a12432965b33918
#
_cell.length_a   1.000
_cell.length_b   1.000
_cell.length_c   1.000
_cell.angle_alpha   90.00
_cell.angle_beta   90.00
_cell.angle_gamma   90.00
#
_symmetry.space_group_name_H-M   'P 1'
#
loop_
_entity.id
_entity.type
_entity.pdbx_description
1 polymer ?
#
loop_
_entity_poly.entity_id
_entity_poly.type
_entity_poly.pdbx_seq_one_letter_code
_entity_poly.pdbx_strand_id
1 'polypeptide(L)'
;VVSSGDFNTLKNFEFNKGDIIMIFACTLYAVYAVGLRKKPKIGALALLTFFAYVAFLGSLPGLLYETYTNNLVLPGMKGVIILAVIIIFPSFLAQIFFMKGVEKIGPARSGLYTNLVPIFSSLLAVLFLGEDFKIHHLISLTLIFIGIYIFETQKKEI
;
A
#
# COMPACT_ATOMS: atom_id res chain seq x y z
N VAL A 1 -9.07 -6.74 -10.92
CA VAL A 1 -8.36 -7.54 -9.93
C VAL A 1 -9.31 -7.93 -8.80
N VAL A 2 -9.97 -6.97 -8.13
CA VAL A 2 -10.85 -7.24 -6.97
C VAL A 2 -12.04 -8.14 -7.31
N SER A 3 -12.65 -7.98 -8.49
CA SER A 3 -13.82 -8.77 -8.92
C SER A 3 -13.46 -10.09 -9.61
N SER A 4 -12.15 -10.40 -9.79
CA SER A 4 -11.68 -11.56 -10.57
C SER A 4 -12.30 -11.66 -11.96
N GLY A 5 -12.81 -10.55 -12.50
CA GLY A 5 -13.50 -10.49 -13.81
C GLY A 5 -14.97 -10.92 -13.79
N ASP A 6 -15.57 -11.15 -12.62
CA ASP A 6 -16.99 -11.52 -12.51
C ASP A 6 -17.86 -10.26 -12.32
N PHE A 7 -18.75 -10.02 -13.30
CA PHE A 7 -19.69 -8.92 -13.27
C PHE A 7 -20.80 -9.08 -12.21
N ASN A 8 -21.10 -10.30 -11.79
CA ASN A 8 -22.10 -10.54 -10.74
C ASN A 8 -21.57 -10.10 -9.37
N THR A 9 -20.28 -10.27 -9.13
CA THR A 9 -19.60 -9.77 -7.93
C THR A 9 -19.63 -8.24 -7.86
N LEU A 10 -19.57 -7.56 -9.01
CA LEU A 10 -19.69 -6.09 -9.07
C LEU A 10 -21.12 -5.59 -8.83
N LYS A 11 -22.15 -6.35 -9.25
CA LYS A 11 -23.56 -5.99 -9.03
C LYS A 11 -24.01 -6.16 -7.58
N ASN A 12 -23.45 -7.15 -6.88
CA ASN A 12 -23.76 -7.46 -5.49
C ASN A 12 -22.71 -6.86 -4.53
N PHE A 13 -22.24 -5.66 -4.84
CA PHE A 13 -21.26 -4.96 -4.01
C PHE A 13 -21.94 -4.51 -2.70
N GLU A 14 -21.99 -5.40 -1.71
CA GLU A 14 -22.43 -5.07 -0.37
C GLU A 14 -21.28 -4.42 0.38
N PHE A 15 -21.38 -3.12 0.62
CA PHE A 15 -20.43 -2.40 1.47
C PHE A 15 -20.48 -2.96 2.89
N ASN A 16 -19.37 -3.53 3.32
CA ASN A 16 -19.20 -3.99 4.70
C ASN A 16 -18.45 -2.92 5.55
N LYS A 17 -18.44 -3.13 6.86
CA LYS A 17 -17.71 -2.20 7.77
C LYS A 17 -16.22 -2.09 7.45
N GLY A 18 -15.61 -3.16 6.94
CA GLY A 18 -14.22 -3.18 6.50
C GLY A 18 -13.95 -2.25 5.33
N ASP A 19 -14.88 -2.18 4.36
CA ASP A 19 -14.74 -1.30 3.20
C ASP A 19 -14.75 0.16 3.60
N ILE A 20 -15.60 0.56 4.56
CA ILE A 20 -15.65 1.92 5.09
C ILE A 20 -14.32 2.27 5.79
N ILE A 21 -13.80 1.37 6.61
CA ILE A 21 -12.50 1.55 7.28
C ILE A 21 -11.38 1.66 6.25
N MET A 22 -11.41 0.85 5.19
CA MET A 22 -10.42 0.90 4.12
C MET A 22 -10.46 2.22 3.36
N ILE A 23 -11.65 2.74 3.01
CA ILE A 23 -11.80 4.05 2.37
C ILE A 23 -11.22 5.16 3.27
N PHE A 24 -11.50 5.11 4.56
CA PHE A 24 -10.94 6.05 5.52
C PHE A 24 -9.40 5.96 5.58
N ALA A 25 -8.84 4.75 5.65
CA ALA A 25 -7.40 4.52 5.64
C ALA A 25 -6.74 5.03 4.34
N CYS A 26 -7.35 4.79 3.17
CA CYS A 26 -6.87 5.31 1.89
C CYS A 26 -6.89 6.83 1.85
N THR A 27 -7.93 7.46 2.42
CA THR A 27 -8.02 8.92 2.52
C THR A 27 -6.90 9.48 3.39
N LEU A 28 -6.64 8.89 4.56
CA LEU A 28 -5.52 9.29 5.42
C LEU A 28 -4.16 9.11 4.72
N TYR A 29 -3.99 8.03 3.96
CA TYR A 29 -2.78 7.81 3.19
C TYR A 29 -2.58 8.86 2.08
N ALA A 30 -3.65 9.27 1.42
CA ALA A 30 -3.60 10.36 0.43
C ALA A 30 -3.21 11.71 1.07
N VAL A 31 -3.78 12.03 2.23
CA VAL A 31 -3.43 13.22 3.02
C VAL A 31 -1.94 13.17 3.42
N TYR A 32 -1.47 12.03 3.89
CA TYR A 32 -0.06 11.80 4.19
C TYR A 32 0.83 12.06 2.97
N ALA A 33 0.51 11.49 1.81
CA ALA A 33 1.28 11.65 0.59
C ALA A 33 1.37 13.12 0.14
N VAL A 34 0.26 13.86 0.22
CA VAL A 34 0.24 15.30 -0.07
C VAL A 34 1.04 16.09 0.96
N GLY A 35 0.91 15.73 2.24
CA GLY A 35 1.64 16.34 3.35
C GLY A 35 3.16 16.21 3.22
N LEU A 36 3.65 15.08 2.69
CA LEU A 36 5.08 14.85 2.42
C LEU A 36 5.71 15.93 1.54
N ARG A 37 4.93 16.58 0.66
CA ARG A 37 5.43 17.67 -0.18
C ARG A 37 5.81 18.91 0.62
N LYS A 38 5.14 19.13 1.75
CA LYS A 38 5.35 20.27 2.65
C LYS A 38 6.15 19.92 3.91
N LYS A 39 6.78 18.73 3.93
CA LYS A 39 7.56 18.28 5.08
C LYS A 39 8.72 19.24 5.39
N PRO A 40 9.16 19.33 6.66
CA PRO A 40 10.38 20.02 7.01
C PRO A 40 11.60 19.50 6.21
N LYS A 41 12.64 20.29 6.08
CA LYS A 41 13.89 19.90 5.40
C LYS A 41 14.69 18.86 6.21
N ILE A 42 14.07 17.72 6.50
CA ILE A 42 14.66 16.57 7.19
C ILE A 42 14.76 15.39 6.23
N GLY A 43 15.75 14.54 6.42
CA GLY A 43 15.93 13.34 5.61
C GLY A 43 14.76 12.36 5.72
N ALA A 44 14.49 11.60 4.65
CA ALA A 44 13.43 10.59 4.63
C ALA A 44 13.57 9.58 5.79
N LEU A 45 14.80 9.20 6.14
CA LEU A 45 15.05 8.27 7.25
C LEU A 45 14.62 8.85 8.61
N ALA A 46 14.97 10.10 8.90
CA ALA A 46 14.59 10.75 10.15
C ALA A 46 13.06 10.89 10.27
N LEU A 47 12.41 11.24 9.17
CA LEU A 47 10.95 11.32 9.12
C LEU A 47 10.28 9.95 9.31
N LEU A 48 10.83 8.90 8.68
CA LEU A 48 10.34 7.53 8.85
C LEU A 48 10.50 7.07 10.30
N THR A 49 11.64 7.34 10.92
CA THR A 49 11.88 7.02 12.34
C THR A 49 10.86 7.71 13.25
N PHE A 50 10.57 8.98 12.99
CA PHE A 50 9.54 9.71 13.73
C PHE A 50 8.15 9.06 13.57
N PHE A 51 7.73 8.73 12.35
CA PHE A 51 6.46 8.05 12.11
C PHE A 51 6.40 6.66 12.75
N ALA A 52 7.49 5.90 12.67
CA ALA A 52 7.56 4.59 13.32
C ALA A 52 7.42 4.70 14.84
N TYR A 53 8.04 5.72 15.45
CA TYR A 53 7.90 5.99 16.89
C TYR A 53 6.46 6.35 17.28
N VAL A 54 5.81 7.24 16.51
CA VAL A 54 4.42 7.60 16.74
C VAL A 54 3.49 6.40 16.55
N ALA A 55 3.71 5.58 15.53
CA ALA A 55 2.94 4.36 15.29
C ALA A 55 3.13 3.35 16.43
N PHE A 56 4.36 3.19 16.92
CA PHE A 56 4.66 2.35 18.08
C PHE A 56 3.87 2.81 19.32
N LEU A 57 3.91 4.09 19.66
CA LEU A 57 3.14 4.63 20.79
C LEU A 57 1.63 4.45 20.58
N GLY A 58 1.15 4.67 19.35
CA GLY A 58 -0.27 4.50 19.00
C GLY A 58 -0.74 3.04 19.05
N SER A 59 0.15 2.06 18.90
CA SER A 59 -0.18 0.63 19.01
C SER A 59 -0.27 0.12 20.45
N LEU A 60 0.35 0.83 21.42
CA LEU A 60 0.37 0.38 22.82
C LEU A 60 -1.01 0.19 23.45
N PRO A 61 -2.00 1.08 23.25
CA PRO A 61 -3.35 0.86 23.80
C PRO A 61 -4.00 -0.44 23.27
N GLY A 62 -3.79 -0.75 21.98
CA GLY A 62 -4.27 -1.99 21.38
C GLY A 62 -3.62 -3.21 22.00
N LEU A 63 -2.29 -3.18 22.18
CA LEU A 63 -1.55 -4.24 22.85
C LEU A 63 -2.02 -4.46 24.29
N LEU A 64 -2.24 -3.39 25.05
CA LEU A 64 -2.75 -3.47 26.41
C LEU A 64 -4.17 -4.08 26.45
N TYR A 65 -5.03 -3.70 25.50
CA TYR A 65 -6.36 -4.26 25.37
C TYR A 65 -6.33 -5.78 25.07
N GLU A 66 -5.51 -6.22 24.10
CA GLU A 66 -5.35 -7.64 23.76
C GLU A 66 -4.79 -8.45 24.94
N THR A 67 -3.83 -7.88 25.66
CA THR A 67 -3.27 -8.50 26.86
C THR A 67 -4.33 -8.64 27.95
N TYR A 68 -5.13 -7.60 28.18
CA TYR A 68 -6.19 -7.60 29.19
C TYR A 68 -7.31 -8.60 28.87
N THR A 69 -7.64 -8.74 27.58
CA THR A 69 -8.69 -9.68 27.12
C THR A 69 -8.18 -11.13 26.90
N ASN A 70 -6.93 -11.41 27.21
CA ASN A 70 -6.27 -12.71 26.97
C ASN A 70 -6.33 -13.16 25.48
N ASN A 71 -6.40 -12.22 24.55
CA ASN A 71 -6.41 -12.48 23.12
C ASN A 71 -5.02 -12.31 22.47
N LEU A 72 -3.99 -12.04 23.27
CA LEU A 72 -2.63 -11.84 22.78
C LEU A 72 -2.06 -13.13 22.20
N VAL A 73 -1.80 -13.15 20.92
CA VAL A 73 -1.17 -14.27 20.21
C VAL A 73 0.26 -13.91 19.86
N LEU A 74 1.22 -14.57 20.50
CA LEU A 74 2.64 -14.41 20.16
C LEU A 74 2.99 -15.21 18.90
N PRO A 75 3.71 -14.62 17.94
CA PRO A 75 4.11 -15.30 16.73
C PRO A 75 5.14 -16.41 17.05
N GLY A 76 4.95 -17.60 16.48
CA GLY A 76 5.99 -18.62 16.48
C GLY A 76 7.15 -18.27 15.57
N MET A 77 8.20 -19.09 15.51
CA MET A 77 9.43 -18.82 14.72
C MET A 77 9.16 -18.45 13.26
N LYS A 78 8.23 -19.16 12.59
CA LYS A 78 7.82 -18.81 11.21
C LYS A 78 7.18 -17.43 11.13
N GLY A 79 6.35 -17.07 12.10
CA GLY A 79 5.72 -15.75 12.19
C GLY A 79 6.75 -14.64 12.38
N VAL A 80 7.76 -14.86 13.23
CA VAL A 80 8.87 -13.90 13.44
C VAL A 80 9.65 -13.65 12.14
N ILE A 81 9.95 -14.71 11.37
CA ILE A 81 10.64 -14.56 10.08
C ILE A 81 9.79 -13.76 9.09
N ILE A 82 8.49 -14.06 9.00
CA ILE A 82 7.55 -13.32 8.14
C ILE A 82 7.48 -11.85 8.56
N LEU A 83 7.38 -11.56 9.85
CA LEU A 83 7.38 -10.20 10.38
C LEU A 83 8.68 -9.47 10.05
N ALA A 84 9.84 -10.11 10.18
CA ALA A 84 11.11 -9.51 9.79
C ALA A 84 11.16 -9.11 8.31
N VAL A 85 10.66 -9.97 7.42
CA VAL A 85 10.53 -9.66 5.99
C VAL A 85 9.59 -8.49 5.75
N ILE A 86 8.43 -8.45 6.41
CA ILE A 86 7.45 -7.36 6.30
C ILE A 86 8.04 -6.04 6.84
N ILE A 87 8.78 -6.07 7.92
CA ILE A 87 9.41 -4.87 8.48
C ILE A 87 10.45 -4.31 7.51
N ILE A 88 11.32 -5.15 6.95
CA ILE A 88 12.41 -4.70 6.09
C ILE A 88 11.91 -4.21 4.73
N PHE A 89 11.11 -5.00 4.02
CA PHE A 89 10.74 -4.69 2.63
C PHE A 89 9.58 -3.70 2.51
N PRO A 90 8.32 -4.01 2.88
CA PRO A 90 7.23 -3.07 2.68
C PRO A 90 7.17 -1.94 3.71
N SER A 91 7.62 -2.16 4.96
CA SER A 91 7.53 -1.11 5.99
C SER A 91 8.71 -0.14 5.99
N PHE A 92 9.92 -0.61 5.69
CA PHE A 92 11.11 0.24 5.70
C PHE A 92 11.53 0.68 4.29
N LEU A 93 11.93 -0.25 3.42
CA LEU A 93 12.46 0.08 2.11
C LEU A 93 11.42 0.75 1.22
N ALA A 94 10.21 0.19 1.13
CA ALA A 94 9.17 0.74 0.28
C ALA A 94 8.77 2.15 0.72
N GLN A 95 8.69 2.42 2.03
CA GLN A 95 8.36 3.74 2.54
C GLN A 95 9.46 4.77 2.25
N ILE A 96 10.73 4.41 2.39
CA ILE A 96 11.84 5.29 2.02
C ILE A 96 11.79 5.61 0.52
N PHE A 97 11.58 4.62 -0.33
CA PHE A 97 11.48 4.83 -1.77
C PHE A 97 10.28 5.68 -2.14
N PHE A 98 9.12 5.46 -1.51
CA PHE A 98 7.94 6.28 -1.72
C PHE A 98 8.18 7.74 -1.32
N MET A 99 8.74 8.00 -0.13
CA MET A 99 9.07 9.35 0.33
C MET A 99 10.04 10.06 -0.64
N LYS A 100 11.09 9.37 -1.09
CA LYS A 100 12.03 9.90 -2.09
C LYS A 100 11.37 10.12 -3.44
N GLY A 101 10.43 9.25 -3.82
CA GLY A 101 9.59 9.44 -5.00
C GLY A 101 8.77 10.72 -4.92
N VAL A 102 8.07 10.93 -3.81
CA VAL A 102 7.28 12.15 -3.58
C VAL A 102 8.14 13.40 -3.61
N GLU A 103 9.36 13.36 -3.05
CA GLU A 103 10.31 14.46 -3.14
C GLU A 103 10.73 14.79 -4.56
N LYS A 104 10.98 13.78 -5.39
CA LYS A 104 11.53 13.96 -6.75
C LYS A 104 10.48 14.25 -7.80
N ILE A 105 9.37 13.53 -7.78
CA ILE A 105 8.34 13.56 -8.83
C ILE A 105 6.98 14.06 -8.36
N GLY A 106 6.82 14.31 -7.06
CA GLY A 106 5.60 14.79 -6.44
C GLY A 106 4.61 13.68 -6.04
N PRO A 107 3.62 13.98 -5.16
CA PRO A 107 2.71 12.99 -4.60
C PRO A 107 1.77 12.37 -5.64
N ALA A 108 1.29 13.14 -6.61
CA ALA A 108 0.37 12.64 -7.63
C ALA A 108 1.02 11.56 -8.51
N ARG A 109 2.25 11.80 -8.99
CA ARG A 109 3.01 10.81 -9.77
C ARG A 109 3.38 9.60 -8.92
N SER A 110 3.89 9.81 -7.71
CA SER A 110 4.23 8.71 -6.82
C SER A 110 3.02 7.85 -6.48
N GLY A 111 1.86 8.47 -6.22
CA GLY A 111 0.61 7.75 -6.01
C GLY A 111 0.14 6.98 -7.25
N LEU A 112 0.31 7.54 -8.45
CA LEU A 112 -0.03 6.86 -9.69
C LEU A 112 0.78 5.57 -9.87
N TYR A 113 2.09 5.62 -9.59
CA TYR A 113 2.95 4.44 -9.69
C TYR A 113 2.65 3.36 -8.65
N THR A 114 1.99 3.68 -7.53
CA THR A 114 1.55 2.65 -6.58
C THR A 114 0.48 1.71 -7.16
N ASN A 115 -0.23 2.12 -8.23
CA ASN A 115 -1.15 1.24 -8.95
C ASN A 115 -0.45 0.07 -9.67
N LEU A 116 0.88 0.10 -9.81
CA LEU A 116 1.65 -1.03 -10.31
C LEU A 116 1.81 -2.16 -9.28
N VAL A 117 1.62 -1.87 -7.99
CA VAL A 117 1.77 -2.87 -6.92
C VAL A 117 0.88 -4.11 -7.13
N PRO A 118 -0.44 -3.99 -7.41
CA PRO A 118 -1.27 -5.17 -7.68
C PRO A 118 -0.82 -5.99 -8.89
N ILE A 119 -0.20 -5.34 -9.88
CA ILE A 119 0.33 -6.01 -11.08
C ILE A 119 1.55 -6.85 -10.70
N PHE A 120 2.53 -6.24 -10.03
CA PHE A 120 3.71 -6.96 -9.60
C PHE A 120 3.38 -8.08 -8.62
N SER A 121 2.43 -7.87 -7.70
CA SER A 121 1.99 -8.92 -6.78
C SER A 121 1.33 -10.09 -7.52
N SER A 122 0.49 -9.83 -8.53
CA SER A 122 -0.11 -10.89 -9.36
C SER A 122 0.94 -11.65 -10.17
N LEU A 123 1.93 -10.96 -10.76
CA LEU A 123 3.02 -11.60 -11.48
C LEU A 123 3.87 -12.50 -10.55
N LEU A 124 4.18 -12.01 -9.35
CA LEU A 124 4.93 -12.78 -8.37
C LEU A 124 4.13 -13.99 -7.87
N ALA A 125 2.80 -13.85 -7.70
CA ALA A 125 1.92 -14.95 -7.32
C ALA A 125 1.93 -16.06 -8.39
N VAL A 126 1.86 -15.70 -9.67
CA VAL A 126 1.99 -16.67 -10.79
C VAL A 126 3.37 -17.34 -10.77
N LEU A 127 4.45 -16.57 -10.60
CA LEU A 127 5.81 -17.09 -10.69
C LEU A 127 6.21 -17.96 -9.48
N PHE A 128 5.83 -17.57 -8.28
CA PHE A 128 6.29 -18.20 -7.04
C PHE A 128 5.26 -19.13 -6.39
N LEU A 129 3.96 -18.85 -6.58
CA LEU A 129 2.88 -19.65 -5.99
C LEU A 129 2.24 -20.57 -7.01
N GLY A 130 2.60 -20.48 -8.29
CA GLY A 130 2.04 -21.31 -9.36
C GLY A 130 0.57 -20.99 -9.66
N GLU A 131 0.12 -19.78 -9.39
CA GLU A 131 -1.25 -19.35 -9.72
C GLU A 131 -1.41 -19.21 -11.25
N ASP A 132 -2.62 -19.48 -11.75
CA ASP A 132 -2.92 -19.32 -13.17
C ASP A 132 -2.93 -17.85 -13.60
N PHE A 133 -2.20 -17.54 -14.66
CA PHE A 133 -2.26 -16.22 -15.28
C PHE A 133 -3.55 -16.06 -16.09
N LYS A 134 -4.50 -15.30 -15.55
CA LYS A 134 -5.82 -15.11 -16.15
C LYS A 134 -5.87 -13.85 -17.01
N ILE A 135 -6.79 -13.84 -17.99
CA ILE A 135 -6.97 -12.73 -18.94
C ILE A 135 -7.23 -11.38 -18.26
N HIS A 136 -7.90 -11.37 -17.10
CA HIS A 136 -8.15 -10.14 -16.35
C HIS A 136 -6.88 -9.50 -15.80
N HIS A 137 -5.81 -10.25 -15.54
CA HIS A 137 -4.51 -9.69 -15.18
C HIS A 137 -3.92 -8.88 -16.34
N LEU A 138 -4.03 -9.40 -17.57
CA LEU A 138 -3.57 -8.70 -18.78
C LEU A 138 -4.37 -7.42 -19.04
N ILE A 139 -5.70 -7.49 -18.91
CA ILE A 139 -6.59 -6.32 -19.08
C ILE A 139 -6.24 -5.23 -18.05
N SER A 140 -6.10 -5.61 -16.77
CA SER A 140 -5.75 -4.68 -15.69
C SER A 140 -4.41 -4.01 -15.94
N LEU A 141 -3.40 -4.79 -16.36
CA LEU A 141 -2.07 -4.31 -16.70
C LEU A 141 -2.13 -3.28 -17.84
N THR A 142 -2.84 -3.61 -18.91
CA THR A 142 -3.01 -2.72 -20.07
C THR A 142 -3.68 -1.40 -19.67
N LEU A 143 -4.77 -1.45 -18.90
CA LEU A 143 -5.48 -0.27 -18.44
C LEU A 143 -4.61 0.63 -17.56
N ILE A 144 -3.81 0.06 -16.67
CA ILE A 144 -2.91 0.84 -15.81
C ILE A 144 -1.81 1.50 -16.64
N PHE A 145 -1.20 0.80 -17.61
CA PHE A 145 -0.19 1.42 -18.48
C PHE A 145 -0.78 2.53 -19.34
N ILE A 146 -1.99 2.36 -19.89
CA ILE A 146 -2.70 3.42 -20.61
C ILE A 146 -2.94 4.62 -19.70
N GLY A 147 -3.41 4.42 -18.47
CA GLY A 147 -3.64 5.49 -17.50
C GLY A 147 -2.36 6.25 -17.15
N ILE A 148 -1.25 5.54 -16.92
CA ILE A 148 0.06 6.17 -16.68
C ILE A 148 0.52 6.97 -17.92
N TYR A 149 0.39 6.41 -19.10
CA TYR A 149 0.77 7.07 -20.35
C TYR A 149 0.00 8.37 -20.58
N ILE A 150 -1.33 8.33 -20.45
CA ILE A 150 -2.18 9.52 -20.58
C ILE A 150 -1.79 10.60 -19.56
N PHE A 151 -1.56 10.21 -18.30
CA PHE A 151 -1.17 11.17 -17.27
C PHE A 151 0.19 11.81 -17.52
N GLU A 152 1.16 11.04 -18.03
CA GLU A 152 2.50 11.57 -18.32
C GLU A 152 2.55 12.44 -19.57
N THR A 153 1.71 12.16 -20.59
CA THR A 153 1.66 12.96 -21.82
C THR A 153 0.98 14.31 -21.61
N GLN A 154 -0.11 14.37 -20.85
CA GLN A 154 -0.82 15.64 -20.59
C GLN A 154 0.03 16.69 -19.88
N LYS A 155 1.07 16.28 -19.14
CA LYS A 155 1.93 17.22 -18.41
C LYS A 155 3.06 17.84 -19.24
N LYS A 156 3.27 17.40 -20.48
CA LYS A 156 4.24 18.02 -21.40
C LYS A 156 3.70 19.28 -22.07
N GLU A 157 2.39 19.54 -21.94
CA GLU A 157 1.71 20.68 -22.59
C GLU A 157 1.46 21.89 -21.66
N ILE A 158 1.89 21.80 -20.36
CA ILE A 158 1.81 22.88 -19.37
C ILE A 158 3.23 23.25 -18.91
#